data_739fc55fac2543c98f60b59a6bcfbb13
#
_entry.id   739fc55fac2543c98f60b59a6bcfbb13
#
_cell.length_a   1.000
_cell.length_b   1.000
_cell.length_c   1.000
_cell.angle_alpha   90.00
_cell.angle_beta   90.00
_cell.angle_gamma   90.00
#
_symmetry.space_group_name_H-M   'P 1'
#
loop_
_entity.id
_entity.type
_entity.pdbx_description
1 polymer ?
#
loop_
_entity_poly.entity_id
_entity_poly.type
_entity_poly.pdbx_seq_one_letter_code
_entity_poly.pdbx_strand_id
1 'polypeptide(L)'
;MGAFRLRRAGERIARRKRGRVFKSALLIALLALVGALLDPSILPPIGPTATRPERINASFTRCGQGRSMACVVDGDTIRLGQRRVRLIGIDAPELADAQCPAERARGERAANRLLALVNQSGFDLVGHRFHNRDSHGRDLRLATRNGVSFGRQLIDEGLARRSLGSKSDWC
;
A
#
# COMPACT_ATOMS: atom_id res chain seq x y z
N MET A 1 36.28 26.14 -50.06
CA MET A 1 36.64 25.06 -49.11
C MET A 1 36.08 25.23 -47.69
N GLY A 2 35.34 26.28 -47.36
CA GLY A 2 34.83 26.54 -46.00
C GLY A 2 33.49 25.85 -45.59
N ALA A 3 32.56 25.68 -46.54
CA ALA A 3 31.20 25.19 -46.23
C ALA A 3 31.12 23.70 -45.80
N PHE A 4 32.06 22.88 -46.24
CA PHE A 4 32.06 21.43 -45.90
C PHE A 4 32.52 21.13 -44.47
N ARG A 5 33.33 22.02 -43.85
CA ARG A 5 33.76 21.87 -42.43
C ARG A 5 32.67 22.24 -41.44
N LEU A 6 31.85 23.22 -41.74
CA LEU A 6 30.74 23.68 -40.85
C LEU A 6 29.61 22.65 -40.77
N ARG A 7 29.32 21.93 -41.84
CA ARG A 7 28.28 20.86 -41.82
C ARG A 7 28.67 19.71 -40.92
N ARG A 8 29.93 19.24 -40.93
CA ARG A 8 30.40 18.16 -40.07
C ARG A 8 30.46 18.53 -38.58
N ALA A 9 30.69 19.81 -38.26
CA ALA A 9 30.67 20.27 -36.89
C ALA A 9 29.23 20.28 -36.31
N GLY A 10 28.24 20.69 -37.07
CA GLY A 10 26.82 20.65 -36.67
C GLY A 10 26.28 19.24 -36.41
N GLU A 11 26.64 18.29 -37.26
CA GLU A 11 26.25 16.87 -37.08
C GLU A 11 26.86 16.22 -35.84
N ARG A 12 28.11 16.58 -35.50
CA ARG A 12 28.76 16.07 -34.27
C ARG A 12 28.10 16.64 -33.00
N ILE A 13 27.69 17.90 -33.00
CA ILE A 13 27.03 18.55 -31.88
C ILE A 13 25.61 17.98 -31.71
N ALA A 14 24.88 17.76 -32.79
CA ALA A 14 23.56 17.13 -32.75
C ALA A 14 23.59 15.66 -32.25
N ARG A 15 24.60 14.89 -32.69
CA ARG A 15 24.81 13.52 -32.20
C ARG A 15 25.16 13.47 -30.69
N ARG A 16 25.98 14.43 -30.23
CA ARG A 16 26.38 14.51 -28.82
C ARG A 16 25.20 14.95 -27.91
N LYS A 17 24.32 15.84 -28.38
CA LYS A 17 23.09 16.24 -27.67
C LYS A 17 22.10 15.06 -27.62
N ARG A 18 21.87 14.34 -28.71
CA ARG A 18 21.00 13.14 -28.73
C ARG A 18 21.48 12.06 -27.78
N GLY A 19 22.81 11.81 -27.72
CA GLY A 19 23.35 10.81 -26.78
C GLY A 19 23.18 11.20 -25.32
N ARG A 20 23.25 12.50 -24.96
CA ARG A 20 22.99 12.97 -23.59
C ARG A 20 21.52 12.83 -23.20
N VAL A 21 20.61 13.23 -24.08
CA VAL A 21 19.16 13.10 -23.85
C VAL A 21 18.76 11.64 -23.71
N PHE A 22 19.34 10.74 -24.51
CA PHE A 22 19.06 9.31 -24.43
C PHE A 22 19.54 8.70 -23.11
N LYS A 23 20.74 9.09 -22.65
CA LYS A 23 21.30 8.65 -21.37
C LYS A 23 20.47 9.16 -20.18
N SER A 24 20.02 10.42 -20.23
CA SER A 24 19.15 10.98 -19.19
C SER A 24 17.78 10.31 -19.16
N ALA A 25 17.18 10.03 -20.32
CA ALA A 25 15.90 9.32 -20.39
C ALA A 25 16.01 7.88 -19.85
N LEU A 26 17.11 7.20 -20.18
CA LEU A 26 17.38 5.84 -19.65
C LEU A 26 17.56 5.85 -18.14
N LEU A 27 18.27 6.83 -17.60
CA LEU A 27 18.47 6.99 -16.16
C LEU A 27 17.16 7.27 -15.43
N ILE A 28 16.32 8.15 -15.98
CA ILE A 28 14.99 8.46 -15.42
C ILE A 28 14.10 7.23 -15.44
N ALA A 29 14.10 6.48 -16.56
CA ALA A 29 13.34 5.23 -16.66
C ALA A 29 13.82 4.17 -15.67
N LEU A 30 15.13 4.06 -15.47
CA LEU A 30 15.72 3.15 -14.49
C LEU A 30 15.35 3.56 -13.05
N LEU A 31 15.43 4.84 -12.73
CA LEU A 31 15.04 5.36 -11.41
C LEU A 31 13.54 5.18 -11.15
N ALA A 32 12.68 5.37 -12.16
CA ALA A 32 11.25 5.12 -12.05
C ALA A 32 10.96 3.62 -11.84
N LEU A 33 11.67 2.75 -12.54
CA LEU A 33 11.56 1.30 -12.37
C LEU A 33 12.02 0.85 -10.97
N VAL A 34 13.15 1.37 -10.50
CA VAL A 34 13.66 1.12 -9.15
C VAL A 34 12.70 1.64 -8.10
N GLY A 35 12.14 2.84 -8.28
CA GLY A 35 11.11 3.40 -7.40
C GLY A 35 9.84 2.54 -7.36
N ALA A 36 9.40 2.01 -8.50
CA ALA A 36 8.26 1.10 -8.56
C ALA A 36 8.53 -0.26 -7.89
N LEU A 37 9.77 -0.76 -7.99
CA LEU A 37 10.20 -2.01 -7.33
C LEU A 37 10.40 -1.85 -5.81
N LEU A 38 10.73 -0.63 -5.34
CA LEU A 38 10.92 -0.31 -3.93
C LEU A 38 9.64 0.18 -3.24
N ASP A 39 8.50 0.14 -3.92
CA ASP A 39 7.22 0.54 -3.34
C ASP A 39 6.85 -0.41 -2.17
N PRO A 40 6.86 0.08 -0.91
CA PRO A 40 6.63 -0.76 0.27
C PRO A 40 5.23 -1.37 0.34
N SER A 41 4.29 -0.90 -0.49
CA SER A 41 2.96 -1.48 -0.61
C SER A 41 2.90 -2.70 -1.55
N ILE A 42 3.93 -2.89 -2.39
CA ILE A 42 4.03 -3.99 -3.35
C ILE A 42 4.91 -5.12 -2.82
N LEU A 43 5.98 -4.75 -2.09
CA LEU A 43 6.89 -5.73 -1.50
C LEU A 43 6.46 -6.01 -0.06
N PRO A 44 6.28 -7.28 0.32
CA PRO A 44 6.24 -7.60 1.74
C PRO A 44 7.51 -7.03 2.39
N PRO A 45 7.50 -6.66 3.68
CA PRO A 45 8.69 -6.21 4.38
C PRO A 45 9.69 -7.38 4.48
N ILE A 46 10.31 -7.70 3.35
CA ILE A 46 11.36 -8.71 3.23
C ILE A 46 12.65 -7.98 3.53
N GLY A 47 13.09 -8.03 4.78
CA GLY A 47 14.34 -7.39 5.17
C GLY A 47 14.60 -7.51 6.66
N PRO A 48 15.80 -7.13 7.11
CA PRO A 48 16.20 -7.21 8.53
C PRO A 48 15.31 -6.39 9.47
N THR A 49 14.43 -5.54 8.93
CA THR A 49 13.49 -4.70 9.69
C THR A 49 12.10 -5.31 9.83
N ALA A 50 11.76 -6.37 9.09
CA ALA A 50 10.49 -7.08 9.24
C ALA A 50 10.48 -7.88 10.57
N THR A 51 9.35 -7.90 11.26
CA THR A 51 9.16 -8.81 12.39
C THR A 51 8.83 -10.20 11.90
N ARG A 52 9.02 -11.22 12.77
CA ARG A 52 8.55 -12.57 12.45
C ARG A 52 7.05 -12.53 12.14
N PRO A 53 6.59 -13.18 11.05
CA PRO A 53 5.17 -13.26 10.73
C PRO A 53 4.38 -13.90 11.87
N GLU A 54 3.27 -13.27 12.25
CA GLU A 54 2.30 -13.80 13.20
C GLU A 54 1.16 -14.46 12.41
N ARG A 55 1.02 -15.79 12.49
CA ARG A 55 -0.05 -16.52 11.81
C ARG A 55 -1.36 -16.33 12.54
N ILE A 56 -2.38 -15.87 11.83
CA ILE A 56 -3.74 -15.67 12.33
C ILE A 56 -4.65 -16.74 11.73
N ASN A 57 -5.28 -17.52 12.63
CA ASN A 57 -6.31 -18.51 12.31
C ASN A 57 -7.51 -18.23 13.20
N ALA A 58 -8.34 -17.28 12.84
CA ALA A 58 -9.52 -16.87 13.60
C ALA A 58 -10.70 -16.63 12.67
N SER A 59 -11.91 -16.82 13.18
CA SER A 59 -13.13 -16.40 12.50
C SER A 59 -13.47 -14.99 12.92
N PHE A 60 -13.63 -14.12 11.94
CA PHE A 60 -13.93 -12.70 12.12
C PHE A 60 -15.41 -12.41 11.91
N THR A 61 -15.95 -11.45 12.65
CA THR A 61 -17.25 -10.83 12.42
C THR A 61 -17.08 -9.33 12.17
N ARG A 62 -18.15 -8.60 11.89
CA ARG A 62 -18.14 -7.14 11.99
C ARG A 62 -18.11 -6.74 13.46
N CYS A 63 -17.30 -5.77 13.85
CA CYS A 63 -17.29 -5.27 15.22
C CYS A 63 -18.67 -4.73 15.59
N GLY A 64 -19.14 -5.06 16.80
CA GLY A 64 -20.51 -4.75 17.24
C GLY A 64 -21.55 -5.79 16.81
N GLN A 65 -21.18 -6.74 15.95
CA GLN A 65 -22.04 -7.85 15.53
C GLN A 65 -21.45 -9.18 15.99
N GLY A 66 -22.19 -9.96 16.77
CA GLY A 66 -21.73 -11.25 17.27
C GLY A 66 -20.79 -11.18 18.47
N ARG A 67 -20.28 -12.36 18.88
CA ARG A 67 -19.44 -12.55 20.09
C ARG A 67 -17.98 -12.89 19.78
N SER A 68 -17.53 -12.72 18.54
CA SER A 68 -16.17 -13.07 18.19
C SER A 68 -15.16 -12.12 18.85
N MET A 69 -14.06 -12.70 19.36
CA MET A 69 -12.91 -11.96 19.86
C MET A 69 -12.10 -11.33 18.69
N ALA A 70 -12.36 -11.75 17.46
CA ALA A 70 -11.77 -11.18 16.26
C ALA A 70 -12.86 -10.51 15.40
N CYS A 71 -12.66 -9.24 15.05
CA CYS A 71 -13.65 -8.52 14.24
C CYS A 71 -12.99 -7.47 13.34
N VAL A 72 -13.68 -7.12 12.26
CA VAL A 72 -13.31 -6.03 11.33
C VAL A 72 -14.01 -4.75 11.80
N VAL A 73 -13.22 -3.70 12.05
CA VAL A 73 -13.69 -2.37 12.46
C VAL A 73 -14.15 -1.59 11.23
N ASP A 74 -13.25 -1.44 10.25
CA ASP A 74 -13.42 -0.74 8.99
C ASP A 74 -12.58 -1.38 7.88
N GLY A 75 -12.39 -0.70 6.75
CA GLY A 75 -11.69 -1.26 5.57
C GLY A 75 -10.19 -1.46 5.76
N ASP A 76 -9.57 -0.92 6.80
CA ASP A 76 -8.14 -1.03 7.06
C ASP A 76 -7.79 -1.38 8.53
N THR A 77 -8.78 -1.66 9.35
CA THR A 77 -8.58 -1.93 10.77
C THR A 77 -9.32 -3.19 11.23
N ILE A 78 -8.59 -4.10 11.86
CA ILE A 78 -9.14 -5.29 12.53
C ILE A 78 -8.87 -5.24 14.03
N ARG A 79 -9.65 -6.00 14.79
CA ARG A 79 -9.43 -6.23 16.22
C ARG A 79 -9.23 -7.71 16.51
N LEU A 80 -8.25 -8.02 17.36
CA LEU A 80 -7.92 -9.35 17.85
C LEU A 80 -7.88 -9.28 19.40
N GLY A 81 -8.97 -9.66 20.04
CA GLY A 81 -9.14 -9.45 21.47
C GLY A 81 -9.11 -7.95 21.80
N GLN A 82 -8.15 -7.55 22.62
CA GLN A 82 -7.92 -6.13 22.99
C GLN A 82 -7.02 -5.37 21.99
N ARG A 83 -6.36 -6.08 21.08
CA ARG A 83 -5.44 -5.46 20.10
C ARG A 83 -6.21 -4.89 18.93
N ARG A 84 -5.93 -3.64 18.59
CA ARG A 84 -6.35 -3.02 17.33
C ARG A 84 -5.17 -3.07 16.36
N VAL A 85 -5.40 -3.57 15.19
CA VAL A 85 -4.39 -3.73 14.13
C VAL A 85 -4.81 -2.92 12.93
N ARG A 86 -4.01 -1.91 12.55
CA ARG A 86 -4.19 -1.12 11.34
C ARG A 86 -3.31 -1.68 10.23
N LEU A 87 -3.90 -1.88 9.07
CA LEU A 87 -3.18 -2.30 7.87
C LEU A 87 -2.35 -1.14 7.32
N ILE A 88 -1.04 -1.34 7.19
CA ILE A 88 -0.12 -0.32 6.71
C ILE A 88 -0.19 -0.13 5.19
N GLY A 89 0.16 1.09 4.74
CA GLY A 89 0.27 1.43 3.32
C GLY A 89 -1.06 1.72 2.63
N ILE A 90 -2.18 1.62 3.34
CA ILE A 90 -3.50 1.94 2.81
C ILE A 90 -4.28 2.90 3.70
N ASP A 91 -5.24 3.57 3.10
CA ASP A 91 -6.28 4.37 3.74
C ASP A 91 -7.62 3.95 3.14
N ALA A 92 -8.53 3.49 3.98
CA ALA A 92 -9.88 3.11 3.60
C ALA A 92 -10.89 4.15 4.11
N PRO A 93 -12.07 4.26 3.46
CA PRO A 93 -13.13 5.14 3.93
C PRO A 93 -13.57 4.73 5.35
N GLU A 94 -13.81 5.72 6.18
CA GLU A 94 -14.23 5.53 7.56
C GLU A 94 -15.69 5.07 7.67
N LEU A 95 -16.03 4.41 8.77
CA LEU A 95 -17.39 3.99 9.08
C LEU A 95 -18.01 4.84 10.20
N ALA A 96 -17.38 4.79 11.37
CA ALA A 96 -17.90 5.51 12.54
C ALA A 96 -17.73 7.02 12.37
N ASP A 97 -16.56 7.44 11.87
CA ASP A 97 -16.16 8.84 11.72
C ASP A 97 -16.31 9.36 10.28
N ALA A 98 -17.16 8.70 9.47
CA ALA A 98 -17.42 9.09 8.08
C ALA A 98 -17.95 10.52 7.99
N GLN A 99 -17.34 11.34 7.15
CA GLN A 99 -17.65 12.76 7.00
C GLN A 99 -18.90 13.01 6.13
N CYS A 100 -19.29 12.01 5.35
CA CYS A 100 -20.50 12.08 4.51
C CYS A 100 -21.11 10.68 4.29
N PRO A 101 -22.40 10.61 3.85
CA PRO A 101 -23.05 9.34 3.54
C PRO A 101 -22.33 8.52 2.45
N ALA A 102 -21.68 9.20 1.50
CA ALA A 102 -20.93 8.54 0.43
C ALA A 102 -19.68 7.83 0.96
N GLU A 103 -18.94 8.46 1.87
CA GLU A 103 -17.81 7.84 2.56
C GLU A 103 -18.26 6.62 3.35
N ARG A 104 -19.30 6.73 4.17
CA ARG A 104 -19.86 5.63 4.94
C ARG A 104 -20.22 4.43 4.06
N ALA A 105 -20.91 4.68 2.94
CA ALA A 105 -21.28 3.61 2.01
C ALA A 105 -20.07 2.92 1.36
N ARG A 106 -19.00 3.67 1.09
CA ARG A 106 -17.73 3.11 0.60
C ARG A 106 -17.03 2.32 1.71
N GLY A 107 -17.00 2.84 2.95
CA GLY A 107 -16.43 2.18 4.12
C GLY A 107 -17.10 0.83 4.40
N GLU A 108 -18.44 0.75 4.28
CA GLU A 108 -19.17 -0.52 4.41
C GLU A 108 -18.68 -1.56 3.39
N ARG A 109 -18.50 -1.16 2.13
CA ARG A 109 -17.99 -2.08 1.09
C ARG A 109 -16.56 -2.52 1.39
N ALA A 110 -15.68 -1.59 1.78
CA ALA A 110 -14.29 -1.89 2.11
C ALA A 110 -14.19 -2.85 3.31
N ALA A 111 -14.95 -2.60 4.36
CA ALA A 111 -14.97 -3.44 5.55
C ALA A 111 -15.56 -4.83 5.29
N ASN A 112 -16.62 -4.93 4.48
CA ASN A 112 -17.18 -6.23 4.08
C ASN A 112 -16.20 -7.02 3.23
N ARG A 113 -15.44 -6.34 2.36
CA ARG A 113 -14.40 -6.99 1.57
C ARG A 113 -13.23 -7.47 2.42
N LEU A 114 -12.76 -6.65 3.36
CA LEU A 114 -11.73 -7.07 4.33
C LEU A 114 -12.23 -8.27 5.15
N LEU A 115 -13.48 -8.26 5.60
CA LEU A 115 -14.08 -9.39 6.32
C LEU A 115 -14.05 -10.68 5.48
N ALA A 116 -14.39 -10.60 4.20
CA ALA A 116 -14.28 -11.74 3.30
C ALA A 116 -12.83 -12.22 3.17
N LEU A 117 -11.86 -11.30 3.05
CA LEU A 117 -10.45 -11.65 2.95
C LEU A 117 -9.92 -12.36 4.19
N VAL A 118 -10.19 -11.85 5.39
CA VAL A 118 -9.67 -12.45 6.64
C VAL A 118 -10.31 -13.80 6.96
N ASN A 119 -11.50 -14.09 6.42
CA ASN A 119 -12.23 -15.33 6.67
C ASN A 119 -12.00 -16.44 5.62
N GLN A 120 -11.33 -16.17 4.51
CA GLN A 120 -11.08 -17.22 3.48
C GLN A 120 -10.22 -18.35 4.01
N SER A 121 -9.13 -18.03 4.70
CA SER A 121 -8.20 -18.98 5.37
C SER A 121 -7.22 -18.20 6.24
N GLY A 122 -6.36 -18.90 6.98
CA GLY A 122 -5.33 -18.26 7.78
C GLY A 122 -4.43 -17.31 6.96
N PHE A 123 -3.97 -16.24 7.61
CA PHE A 123 -3.13 -15.20 7.01
C PHE A 123 -2.04 -14.75 7.98
N ASP A 124 -1.07 -14.00 7.50
CA ASP A 124 0.07 -13.56 8.29
C ASP A 124 0.00 -12.04 8.52
N LEU A 125 0.28 -11.63 9.76
CA LEU A 125 0.52 -10.24 10.14
C LEU A 125 2.01 -10.02 10.29
N VAL A 126 2.57 -9.09 9.51
CA VAL A 126 3.99 -8.74 9.53
C VAL A 126 4.13 -7.29 9.94
N GLY A 127 4.90 -7.02 10.99
CA GLY A 127 5.20 -5.67 11.47
C GLY A 127 6.56 -5.19 10.99
N HIS A 128 6.86 -3.93 11.33
CA HIS A 128 8.18 -3.36 11.16
C HIS A 128 8.86 -3.16 12.52
N ARG A 129 10.14 -3.52 12.66
CA ARG A 129 10.83 -3.52 13.96
C ARG A 129 10.83 -2.15 14.65
N PHE A 130 10.88 -1.06 13.89
CA PHE A 130 10.99 0.31 14.42
C PHE A 130 9.69 1.11 14.38
N HIS A 131 8.67 0.63 13.66
CA HIS A 131 7.37 1.31 13.51
C HIS A 131 6.24 0.30 13.68
N ASN A 132 6.04 -0.11 14.92
CA ASN A 132 5.08 -1.16 15.25
C ASN A 132 3.72 -0.65 15.69
N ARG A 133 3.63 0.63 16.09
CA ARG A 133 2.39 1.25 16.59
C ARG A 133 2.26 2.67 16.10
N ASP A 134 1.02 3.11 15.95
CA ASP A 134 0.70 4.50 15.70
C ASP A 134 0.44 5.29 17.00
N SER A 135 0.16 6.59 16.86
CA SER A 135 -0.15 7.50 17.96
C SER A 135 -1.45 7.13 18.72
N HIS A 136 -2.32 6.30 18.14
CA HIS A 136 -3.56 5.81 18.73
C HIS A 136 -3.38 4.44 19.41
N GLY A 137 -2.14 3.94 19.50
CA GLY A 137 -1.82 2.67 20.12
C GLY A 137 -2.22 1.44 19.28
N ARG A 138 -2.59 1.61 17.99
CA ARG A 138 -2.88 0.51 17.09
C ARG A 138 -1.59 -0.12 16.59
N ASP A 139 -1.57 -1.46 16.53
CA ASP A 139 -0.46 -2.18 15.93
C ASP A 139 -0.46 -1.98 14.42
N LEU A 140 0.66 -1.54 13.85
CA LEU A 140 0.84 -1.37 12.41
C LEU A 140 1.33 -2.67 11.79
N ARG A 141 0.53 -3.30 10.91
CA ARG A 141 0.86 -4.59 10.30
C ARG A 141 0.51 -4.61 8.82
N LEU A 142 1.32 -5.34 8.07
CA LEU A 142 0.96 -5.81 6.74
C LEU A 142 0.21 -7.15 6.90
N ALA A 143 -1.01 -7.24 6.39
CA ALA A 143 -1.74 -8.50 6.33
C ALA A 143 -1.52 -9.15 4.96
N THR A 144 -1.03 -10.40 4.97
CA THR A 144 -0.72 -11.13 3.74
C THR A 144 -1.21 -12.56 3.78
N ARG A 145 -1.56 -13.10 2.62
CA ARG A 145 -1.80 -14.53 2.42
C ARG A 145 -1.02 -15.00 1.20
N ASN A 146 -0.15 -16.00 1.39
CA ASN A 146 0.72 -16.52 0.33
C ASN A 146 1.51 -15.41 -0.39
N GLY A 147 1.99 -14.42 0.36
CA GLY A 147 2.72 -13.27 -0.17
C GLY A 147 1.85 -12.16 -0.79
N VAL A 148 0.53 -12.36 -0.92
CA VAL A 148 -0.38 -11.35 -1.48
C VAL A 148 -0.92 -10.47 -0.36
N SER A 149 -0.72 -9.15 -0.48
CA SER A 149 -1.21 -8.16 0.50
C SER A 149 -2.72 -7.93 0.38
N PHE A 150 -3.43 -7.94 1.52
CA PHE A 150 -4.85 -7.57 1.57
C PHE A 150 -5.06 -6.09 1.23
N GLY A 151 -4.17 -5.22 1.72
CA GLY A 151 -4.22 -3.81 1.38
C GLY A 151 -4.08 -3.57 -0.14
N ARG A 152 -3.19 -4.31 -0.80
CA ARG A 152 -3.06 -4.23 -2.26
C ARG A 152 -4.34 -4.66 -2.98
N GLN A 153 -4.96 -5.76 -2.55
CA GLN A 153 -6.23 -6.21 -3.14
C GLN A 153 -7.33 -5.15 -2.99
N LEU A 154 -7.44 -4.51 -1.81
CA LEU A 154 -8.42 -3.44 -1.58
C LEU A 154 -8.16 -2.21 -2.45
N ILE A 155 -6.90 -1.85 -2.70
CA ILE A 155 -6.53 -0.75 -3.62
C ILE A 155 -6.93 -1.12 -5.07
N ASP A 156 -6.59 -2.31 -5.53
CA ASP A 156 -6.85 -2.76 -6.89
C ASP A 156 -8.36 -2.85 -7.17
N GLU A 157 -9.17 -3.10 -6.14
CA GLU A 157 -10.63 -3.10 -6.19
C GLU A 157 -11.26 -1.70 -5.99
N GLY A 158 -10.47 -0.65 -5.80
CA GLY A 158 -10.94 0.73 -5.57
C GLY A 158 -11.60 0.95 -4.21
N LEU A 159 -11.39 0.04 -3.25
CA LEU A 159 -11.96 0.08 -1.90
C LEU A 159 -11.03 0.75 -0.87
N ALA A 160 -9.78 0.98 -1.22
CA ALA A 160 -8.82 1.74 -0.46
C ALA A 160 -7.91 2.55 -1.39
N ARG A 161 -7.17 3.50 -0.85
CA ARG A 161 -6.12 4.26 -1.55
C ARG A 161 -4.78 4.00 -0.88
N ARG A 162 -3.68 4.25 -1.59
CA ARG A 162 -2.35 4.24 -0.97
C ARG A 162 -2.27 5.37 0.05
N SER A 163 -1.72 5.05 1.22
CA SER A 163 -1.47 6.03 2.27
C SER A 163 0.02 6.13 2.57
N LEU A 164 0.54 7.36 2.48
CA LEU A 164 1.88 7.73 2.93
C LEU A 164 1.83 8.50 4.26
N GLY A 165 0.75 8.32 5.04
CA GLY A 165 0.55 8.95 6.35
C GLY A 165 -0.53 10.02 6.40
N SER A 166 -1.12 10.44 5.28
CA SER A 166 -2.26 11.35 5.22
C SER A 166 -3.57 10.60 4.98
N LYS A 167 -4.68 11.09 5.51
CA LYS A 167 -6.03 10.63 5.17
C LYS A 167 -6.41 11.10 3.77
N SER A 168 -7.13 10.26 3.05
CA SER A 168 -7.72 10.62 1.75
C SER A 168 -9.05 11.34 1.95
N ASP A 169 -9.40 12.23 1.04
CA ASP A 169 -10.76 12.76 0.93
C ASP A 169 -11.64 11.70 0.22
N TRP A 170 -12.68 11.25 0.92
CA TRP A 170 -13.61 10.22 0.45
C TRP A 170 -15.00 10.78 0.13
N CYS A 171 -15.22 12.04 0.39
CA CYS A 171 -16.44 12.72 0.04
C CYS A 171 -16.38 13.36 -1.33
#